data_1ace1b7e22ab77d5457874d1989fa904
#
_entry.id   1ace1b7e22ab77d5457874d1989fa904
#
_cell.length_a   1.000
_cell.length_b   1.000
_cell.length_c   1.000
_cell.angle_alpha   90.00
_cell.angle_beta   90.00
_cell.angle_gamma   90.00
#
_symmetry.space_group_name_H-M   'P 1'
#
loop_
_entity.id
_entity.type
_entity.pdbx_description
1 polymer ?
#
loop_
_entity_poly.entity_id
_entity_poly.type
_entity_poly.pdbx_seq_one_letter_code
_entity_poly.pdbx_strand_id
1 'polypeptide(L)'
;MITFTQKGNFKKTQTFLQKARYRYYLDHLDKFGKEGVQALSLATPKDTGKTAGSWYYRIRETKTGVVIEWLNSNIQDHVNIALILQYGHATGTGGYVRGIDYINPAMRPLFEKIATDAWQELKSYSEPIGAKFK
;
A
#
# COMPACT_ATOMS: atom_id res chain seq x y z
N MET A 1 6.09 -12.43 -1.49
CA MET A 1 7.24 -12.38 -2.42
C MET A 1 7.05 -13.39 -3.53
N ILE A 2 7.30 -12.97 -4.74
CA ILE A 2 7.21 -13.86 -5.90
C ILE A 2 8.59 -14.48 -6.13
N THR A 3 8.68 -15.79 -6.03
CA THR A 3 9.91 -16.53 -6.26
C THR A 3 9.83 -17.25 -7.60
N PHE A 4 10.88 -17.10 -8.38
CA PHE A 4 10.99 -17.73 -9.70
C PHE A 4 12.15 -18.71 -9.71
N THR A 5 11.88 -19.97 -10.06
CA THR A 5 12.89 -21.02 -10.13
C THR A 5 12.99 -21.54 -11.55
N GLN A 6 14.21 -21.68 -12.03
CA GLN A 6 14.50 -22.12 -13.40
C GLN A 6 15.63 -23.13 -13.41
N LYS A 7 15.50 -24.14 -14.27
CA LYS A 7 16.57 -25.11 -14.54
C LYS A 7 17.28 -24.70 -15.83
N GLY A 8 18.62 -24.80 -15.83
CA GLY A 8 19.46 -24.47 -16.98
C GLY A 8 20.21 -23.15 -16.81
N ASN A 9 21.00 -22.78 -17.82
CA ASN A 9 21.84 -21.59 -17.76
C ASN A 9 21.26 -20.44 -18.56
N PHE A 10 20.19 -19.83 -18.04
CA PHE A 10 19.52 -18.70 -18.67
C PHE A 10 19.59 -17.44 -17.80
N LYS A 11 20.73 -17.21 -17.16
CA LYS A 11 20.89 -16.12 -16.18
C LYS A 11 20.54 -14.74 -16.73
N LYS A 12 20.96 -14.42 -17.96
CA LYS A 12 20.69 -13.11 -18.57
C LYS A 12 19.20 -12.90 -18.82
N THR A 13 18.53 -13.93 -19.36
CA THR A 13 17.08 -13.88 -19.61
C THR A 13 16.32 -13.81 -18.31
N GLN A 14 16.71 -14.59 -17.31
CA GLN A 14 16.09 -14.54 -15.99
C GLN A 14 16.23 -13.17 -15.35
N THR A 15 17.41 -12.56 -15.41
CA THR A 15 17.63 -11.21 -14.86
C THR A 15 16.77 -10.19 -15.58
N PHE A 16 16.68 -10.26 -16.91
CA PHE A 16 15.84 -9.37 -17.69
C PHE A 16 14.36 -9.50 -17.29
N LEU A 17 13.86 -10.72 -17.19
CA LEU A 17 12.47 -10.97 -16.81
C LEU A 17 12.17 -10.51 -15.39
N GLN A 18 13.10 -10.71 -14.47
CA GLN A 18 12.97 -10.23 -13.10
C GLN A 18 12.91 -8.71 -13.03
N LYS A 19 13.75 -8.01 -13.80
CA LYS A 19 13.74 -6.55 -13.85
C LYS A 19 12.45 -6.02 -14.48
N ALA A 20 11.98 -6.63 -15.56
CA ALA A 20 10.74 -6.24 -16.22
C ALA A 20 9.54 -6.42 -15.29
N ARG A 21 9.49 -7.55 -14.59
CA ARG A 21 8.47 -7.89 -13.61
C ARG A 21 8.46 -6.91 -12.43
N TYR A 22 9.63 -6.59 -11.93
CA TYR A 22 9.81 -5.66 -10.82
C TYR A 22 9.29 -4.26 -11.20
N ARG A 23 9.65 -3.79 -12.40
CA ARG A 23 9.21 -2.49 -12.89
C ARG A 23 7.68 -2.42 -13.04
N TYR A 24 7.08 -3.46 -13.60
CA TYR A 24 5.64 -3.59 -13.73
C TYR A 24 4.95 -3.54 -12.37
N TYR A 25 5.52 -4.24 -11.39
CA TYR A 25 4.99 -4.28 -10.04
C TYR A 25 5.07 -2.91 -9.35
N LEU A 26 6.18 -2.20 -9.53
CA LEU A 26 6.34 -0.85 -8.98
C LEU A 26 5.30 0.12 -9.55
N ASP A 27 5.02 0.04 -10.84
CA ASP A 27 4.00 0.89 -11.47
C ASP A 27 2.62 0.62 -10.88
N HIS A 28 2.29 -0.64 -10.63
CA HIS A 28 1.04 -1.02 -9.97
C HIS A 28 0.97 -0.48 -8.54
N LEU A 29 2.04 -0.59 -7.77
CA LEU A 29 2.10 -0.07 -6.42
C LEU A 29 1.95 1.45 -6.38
N ASP A 30 2.56 2.15 -7.32
CA ASP A 30 2.42 3.60 -7.43
C ASP A 30 0.95 4.00 -7.66
N LYS A 31 0.27 3.30 -8.54
CA LYS A 31 -1.15 3.50 -8.78
C LYS A 31 -1.97 3.27 -7.51
N PHE A 32 -1.72 2.18 -6.80
CA PHE A 32 -2.40 1.88 -5.54
C PHE A 32 -2.07 2.92 -4.46
N GLY A 33 -0.84 3.43 -4.44
CA GLY A 33 -0.45 4.50 -3.54
C GLY A 33 -1.32 5.73 -3.73
N LYS A 34 -1.51 6.15 -4.96
CA LYS A 34 -2.36 7.31 -5.31
C LYS A 34 -3.82 7.06 -4.96
N GLU A 35 -4.34 5.87 -5.25
CA GLU A 35 -5.72 5.50 -4.89
C GLU A 35 -5.93 5.54 -3.38
N GLY A 36 -4.95 5.05 -2.60
CA GLY A 36 -5.02 5.07 -1.14
C GLY A 36 -5.02 6.47 -0.57
N VAL A 37 -4.19 7.36 -1.10
CA VAL A 37 -4.18 8.78 -0.70
C VAL A 37 -5.54 9.40 -0.95
N GLN A 38 -6.13 9.16 -2.10
CA GLN A 38 -7.45 9.68 -2.43
C GLN A 38 -8.53 9.15 -1.49
N ALA A 39 -8.53 7.84 -1.25
CA ALA A 39 -9.50 7.20 -0.36
C ALA A 39 -9.40 7.74 1.07
N LEU A 40 -8.18 7.86 1.58
CA LEU A 40 -7.93 8.40 2.92
C LEU A 40 -8.32 9.88 3.02
N SER A 41 -7.98 10.67 2.01
CA SER A 41 -8.35 12.08 1.96
C SER A 41 -9.86 12.27 2.02
N LEU A 42 -10.61 11.48 1.25
CA LEU A 42 -12.07 11.56 1.22
C LEU A 42 -12.71 11.10 2.53
N ALA A 43 -12.12 10.12 3.20
CA ALA A 43 -12.67 9.53 4.42
C ALA A 43 -12.28 10.30 5.69
N THR A 44 -11.22 11.08 5.66
CA THR A 44 -10.74 11.83 6.84
C THR A 44 -11.78 12.82 7.31
N PRO A 45 -12.16 12.81 8.60
CA PRO A 45 -13.05 13.83 9.14
C PRO A 45 -12.49 15.23 8.91
N LYS A 46 -13.31 16.10 8.33
CA LYS A 46 -12.88 17.44 7.91
C LYS A 46 -13.37 18.48 8.87
N ASP A 47 -12.42 19.18 9.47
CA ASP A 47 -12.67 20.47 10.12
C ASP A 47 -12.15 21.59 9.22
N THR A 48 -10.83 21.69 9.08
CA THR A 48 -10.20 22.66 8.17
C THR A 48 -9.79 22.06 6.83
N GLY A 49 -9.84 20.74 6.69
CA GLY A 49 -9.34 20.04 5.52
C GLY A 49 -7.82 19.80 5.52
N LYS A 50 -7.11 20.31 6.52
CA LYS A 50 -5.65 20.19 6.59
C LYS A 50 -5.20 18.73 6.69
N THR A 51 -5.81 17.95 7.59
CA THR A 51 -5.48 16.54 7.75
C THR A 51 -5.84 15.75 6.50
N ALA A 52 -7.01 16.00 5.94
CA ALA A 52 -7.45 15.34 4.70
C ALA A 52 -6.50 15.62 3.53
N GLY A 53 -5.94 16.81 3.45
CA GLY A 53 -5.01 17.21 2.39
C GLY A 53 -3.54 16.86 2.65
N SER A 54 -3.24 16.21 3.76
CA SER A 54 -1.86 15.93 4.17
C SER A 54 -1.45 14.47 4.00
N TRP A 55 -2.29 13.64 3.41
CA TRP A 55 -1.95 12.26 3.13
C TRP A 55 -0.96 12.15 1.98
N TYR A 56 -0.01 11.25 2.12
CA TYR A 56 0.92 10.88 1.06
C TYR A 56 1.31 9.41 1.22
N TYR A 57 1.92 8.84 0.21
CA TYR A 57 2.42 7.48 0.25
C TYR A 57 3.89 7.45 -0.14
N ARG A 58 4.55 6.38 0.24
CA ARG A 58 5.89 6.07 -0.24
C ARG A 58 6.03 4.58 -0.42
N ILE A 59 6.88 4.21 -1.36
CA ILE A 59 7.23 2.82 -1.65
C ILE A 59 8.67 2.63 -1.18
N ARG A 60 8.88 1.61 -0.36
CA ARG A 60 10.17 1.35 0.25
C ARG A 60 10.57 -0.09 -0.01
N GLU A 61 11.81 -0.31 -0.44
CA GLU A 61 12.37 -1.63 -0.62
C GLU A 61 12.89 -2.17 0.71
N THR A 62 12.64 -3.43 0.97
CA THR A 62 13.16 -4.16 2.11
C THR A 62 13.90 -5.39 1.63
N LYS A 63 14.59 -6.08 2.55
CA LYS A 63 15.31 -7.31 2.20
C LYS A 63 14.38 -8.42 1.69
N THR A 64 13.12 -8.40 2.12
CA THR A 64 12.16 -9.46 1.81
C THR A 64 11.12 -9.04 0.76
N GLY A 65 11.14 -7.81 0.30
CA GLY A 65 10.18 -7.35 -0.70
C GLY A 65 10.04 -5.83 -0.73
N VAL A 66 8.86 -5.39 -1.11
CA VAL A 66 8.52 -3.97 -1.24
C VAL A 66 7.36 -3.65 -0.30
N VAL A 67 7.45 -2.53 0.38
CA VAL A 67 6.41 -2.06 1.29
C VAL A 67 5.86 -0.75 0.76
N ILE A 68 4.54 -0.65 0.72
CA ILE A 68 3.86 0.61 0.48
C ILE A 68 3.30 1.13 1.81
N GLU A 69 3.57 2.39 2.08
CA GLU A 69 3.17 3.06 3.33
C GLU A 69 2.37 4.30 3.01
N TRP A 70 1.26 4.48 3.73
CA TRP A 70 0.50 5.72 3.69
C TRP A 70 0.73 6.48 4.99
N LEU A 71 1.08 7.75 4.85
CA LEU A 71 1.47 8.61 5.96
C LEU A 71 0.72 9.93 5.87
N ASN A 72 0.65 10.64 7.00
CA ASN A 72 0.05 11.96 7.04
C ASN A 72 1.05 12.95 7.64
N SER A 73 1.27 14.05 6.93
CA SER A 73 2.24 15.06 7.33
C SER A 73 1.71 16.06 8.34
N ASN A 74 0.42 16.01 8.69
CA ASN A 74 -0.14 16.91 9.68
C ASN A 74 0.21 16.45 11.09
N ILE A 75 1.38 16.87 11.53
CA ILE A 75 1.90 16.60 12.87
C ILE A 75 1.91 17.93 13.64
N GLN A 76 1.24 17.97 14.78
CA GLN A 76 1.18 19.13 15.64
C GLN A 76 1.59 18.74 17.05
N ASP A 77 2.53 19.46 17.64
CA ASP A 77 3.06 19.18 18.98
C ASP A 77 3.48 17.71 19.13
N HIS A 78 4.20 17.18 18.11
CA HIS A 78 4.68 15.80 18.03
C HIS A 78 3.56 14.76 17.90
N VAL A 79 2.30 15.18 17.63
CA VAL A 79 1.15 14.29 17.51
C VAL A 79 0.71 14.20 16.06
N ASN A 80 0.57 12.98 15.56
CA ASN A 80 -0.02 12.74 14.25
C ASN A 80 -1.54 12.87 14.35
N ILE A 81 -2.07 13.93 13.77
CA ILE A 81 -3.49 14.27 13.89
C ILE A 81 -4.39 13.21 13.23
N ALA A 82 -3.97 12.65 12.12
CA ALA A 82 -4.75 11.60 11.44
C ALA A 82 -4.95 10.37 12.33
N LEU A 83 -3.94 10.00 13.10
CA LEU A 83 -4.01 8.85 14.00
C LEU A 83 -4.89 9.12 15.23
N ILE A 84 -4.83 10.32 15.81
CA ILE A 84 -5.70 10.61 16.96
C ILE A 84 -7.18 10.74 16.56
N LEU A 85 -7.46 11.13 15.32
CA LEU A 85 -8.83 11.09 14.80
C LEU A 85 -9.33 9.66 14.68
N GLN A 86 -8.47 8.73 14.29
CA GLN A 86 -8.79 7.32 14.16
C GLN A 86 -9.00 6.64 15.52
N TYR A 87 -8.09 6.84 16.45
CA TYR A 87 -8.05 6.09 17.71
C TYR A 87 -8.59 6.84 18.91
N GLY A 88 -8.78 8.16 18.79
CA GLY A 88 -9.16 8.99 19.92
C GLY A 88 -7.98 9.41 20.76
N HIS A 89 -8.21 10.26 21.72
CA HIS A 89 -7.16 10.78 22.60
C HIS A 89 -7.71 11.35 23.89
N ALA A 90 -6.87 11.36 24.91
CA ALA A 90 -7.17 12.02 26.17
C ALA A 90 -7.04 13.55 26.01
N THR A 91 -7.92 14.30 26.66
CA THR A 91 -7.79 15.75 26.74
C THR A 91 -6.95 16.14 27.97
N GLY A 92 -6.33 17.32 27.95
CA GLY A 92 -5.54 17.80 29.09
C GLY A 92 -6.36 18.11 30.34
N THR A 93 -7.67 18.05 30.26
CA THR A 93 -8.61 18.39 31.35
C THR A 93 -9.30 17.17 31.96
N GLY A 94 -8.79 15.96 31.69
CA GLY A 94 -9.33 14.72 32.26
C GLY A 94 -10.43 14.06 31.42
N GLY A 95 -10.77 14.61 30.27
CA GLY A 95 -11.72 14.05 29.32
C GLY A 95 -11.07 13.14 28.30
N TYR A 96 -11.90 12.59 27.42
CA TYR A 96 -11.44 11.74 26.33
C TYR A 96 -12.29 12.03 25.08
N VAL A 97 -11.61 12.18 23.95
CA VAL A 97 -12.26 12.32 22.65
C VAL A 97 -12.24 10.97 21.96
N ARG A 98 -13.43 10.44 21.66
CA ARG A 98 -13.57 9.14 21.02
C ARG A 98 -13.09 9.21 19.58
N GLY A 99 -12.35 8.17 19.15
CA GLY A 99 -11.93 8.02 17.76
C GLY A 99 -13.06 7.61 16.85
N ILE A 100 -12.87 7.86 15.56
CA ILE A 100 -13.76 7.44 14.49
C ILE A 100 -12.96 6.53 13.58
N ASP A 101 -13.37 5.28 13.44
CA ASP A 101 -12.71 4.34 12.54
C ASP A 101 -13.02 4.72 11.08
N TYR A 102 -12.17 5.55 10.50
CA TYR A 102 -12.31 5.96 9.10
C TYR A 102 -11.25 5.35 8.19
N ILE A 103 -10.07 5.04 8.73
CA ILE A 103 -8.96 4.51 7.95
C ILE A 103 -9.27 3.10 7.46
N ASN A 104 -9.71 2.21 8.34
CA ASN A 104 -9.97 0.82 7.99
C ASN A 104 -11.06 0.66 6.93
N PRO A 105 -12.24 1.28 7.05
CA PRO A 105 -13.24 1.19 5.99
C PRO A 105 -12.79 1.79 4.66
N ALA A 106 -12.01 2.88 4.70
CA ALA A 106 -11.50 3.53 3.50
C ALA A 106 -10.52 2.65 2.75
N MET A 107 -9.65 1.95 3.47
CA MET A 107 -8.55 1.17 2.88
C MET A 107 -8.92 -0.28 2.57
N ARG A 108 -9.96 -0.82 3.19
CA ARG A 108 -10.36 -2.22 2.98
C ARG A 108 -10.60 -2.56 1.51
N PRO A 109 -11.40 -1.80 0.74
CA PRO A 109 -11.60 -2.11 -0.68
C PRO A 109 -10.30 -2.07 -1.47
N LEU A 110 -9.41 -1.14 -1.13
CA LEU A 110 -8.11 -1.03 -1.78
C LEU A 110 -7.21 -2.22 -1.46
N PHE A 111 -7.16 -2.65 -0.20
CA PHE A 111 -6.38 -3.83 0.19
C PHE A 111 -6.89 -5.10 -0.49
N GLU A 112 -8.20 -5.26 -0.62
CA GLU A 112 -8.78 -6.37 -1.37
C GLU A 112 -8.38 -6.33 -2.84
N LYS A 113 -8.39 -5.16 -3.43
CA LYS A 113 -7.96 -4.94 -4.82
C LYS A 113 -6.48 -5.24 -5.01
N ILE A 114 -5.63 -4.79 -4.09
CA ILE A 114 -4.19 -5.09 -4.10
C ILE A 114 -3.95 -6.60 -3.98
N ALA A 115 -4.64 -7.26 -3.07
CA ALA A 115 -4.52 -8.70 -2.87
C ALA A 115 -4.95 -9.48 -4.12
N THR A 116 -6.03 -9.07 -4.76
CA THR A 116 -6.51 -9.67 -6.00
C THR A 116 -5.51 -9.46 -7.14
N ASP A 117 -4.99 -8.25 -7.28
CA ASP A 117 -4.00 -7.93 -8.30
C ASP A 117 -2.72 -8.74 -8.10
N ALA A 118 -2.23 -8.81 -6.88
CA ALA A 118 -1.04 -9.58 -6.53
C ALA A 118 -1.24 -11.09 -6.80
N TRP A 119 -2.42 -11.60 -6.48
CA TRP A 119 -2.76 -13.00 -6.75
C TRP A 119 -2.80 -13.30 -8.24
N GLN A 120 -3.44 -12.43 -9.03
CA GLN A 120 -3.51 -12.58 -10.49
C GLN A 120 -2.11 -12.55 -11.10
N GLU A 121 -1.28 -11.65 -10.64
CA GLU A 121 0.10 -11.53 -11.11
C GLU A 121 0.92 -12.77 -10.75
N LEU A 122 0.84 -13.23 -9.51
CA LEU A 122 1.50 -14.44 -9.06
C LEU A 122 1.06 -15.66 -9.88
N LYS A 123 -0.23 -15.79 -10.11
CA LYS A 123 -0.80 -16.87 -10.93
C LYS A 123 -0.27 -16.83 -12.36
N SER A 124 -0.20 -15.65 -12.96
CA SER A 124 0.34 -15.44 -14.30
C SER A 124 1.80 -15.93 -14.41
N TYR A 125 2.61 -15.68 -13.40
CA TYR A 125 4.02 -16.06 -13.40
C TYR A 125 4.28 -17.51 -12.96
N SER A 126 3.38 -18.09 -12.21
CA SER A 126 3.53 -19.46 -11.72
C SER A 126 3.12 -20.51 -12.75
N GLU A 127 2.36 -20.12 -13.78
CA GLU A 127 2.03 -21.03 -14.87
C GLU A 127 3.23 -21.24 -15.77
N PRO A 128 3.83 -22.43 -15.81
CA PRO A 128 4.92 -22.70 -16.75
C PRO A 128 4.39 -22.64 -18.19
N ILE A 129 5.24 -22.20 -19.10
CA ILE A 129 4.90 -22.11 -20.52
C ILE A 129 4.36 -23.44 -21.05
N GLY A 130 4.96 -24.56 -20.61
CA GLY A 130 4.50 -25.89 -20.98
C GLY A 130 3.06 -26.20 -20.55
N ALA A 131 2.59 -25.62 -19.46
CA ALA A 131 1.21 -25.83 -19.00
C ALA A 131 0.21 -25.16 -19.94
N LYS A 132 0.58 -24.11 -20.63
CA LYS A 132 -0.28 -23.41 -21.57
C LYS A 132 -0.43 -24.14 -22.90
N PHE A 133 0.46 -25.03 -23.19
CA PHE A 133 0.51 -25.75 -24.46
C PHE A 133 0.05 -27.21 -24.34
N LYS A 134 -0.51 -27.57 -23.21
CA LYS A 134 -1.07 -28.90 -23.04
C LYS A 134 -2.39 -29.10 -23.77
#